data_335a32579f29973ae3a745d3635254f8
#
_entry.id   335a32579f29973ae3a745d3635254f8
#
_cell.length_a   1.000
_cell.length_b   1.000
_cell.length_c   1.000
_cell.angle_alpha   90.00
_cell.angle_beta   90.00
_cell.angle_gamma   90.00
#
_symmetry.space_group_name_H-M   'P 1'
#
loop_
_entity.id
_entity.type
_entity.pdbx_description
1 polymer ?
#
loop_
_entity_poly.entity_id
_entity_poly.type
_entity_poly.pdbx_seq_one_letter_code
_entity_poly.pdbx_strand_id
1 'polypeptide(L)'
;MTKSVNFSTYSSIKIGPTLDVLLLDSLMPLPLGYRLIGGANNLLISPTPPPLAMLDKCFDFIRLEENSLHVGGATPSGKMLSFAKKHDLSGFELMQKLPGTLGGMVAMNAGLKEWEIFNHLIAIRTEQGWIPKSQIDARLPLR
;
A
#
# COMPACT_ATOMS: atom_id res chain seq x y z
N MET A 1 15.79 -10.73 -0.85
CA MET A 1 16.08 -10.56 0.60
C MET A 1 14.81 -10.85 1.39
N THR A 2 14.93 -11.49 2.52
CA THR A 2 13.80 -11.77 3.39
C THR A 2 13.94 -11.02 4.71
N LYS A 3 12.82 -10.82 5.38
CA LYS A 3 12.75 -10.20 6.70
C LYS A 3 11.83 -11.05 7.58
N SER A 4 12.24 -11.29 8.79
CA SER A 4 11.39 -11.96 9.79
C SER A 4 10.36 -10.96 10.32
N VAL A 5 9.08 -11.29 10.22
CA VAL A 5 7.96 -10.42 10.66
C VAL A 5 7.12 -11.18 11.68
N ASN A 6 6.98 -10.61 12.85
CA ASN A 6 6.09 -11.11 13.89
C ASN A 6 4.72 -10.47 13.72
N PHE A 7 3.77 -11.21 13.16
CA PHE A 7 2.43 -10.67 12.88
C PHE A 7 1.60 -10.43 14.14
N SER A 8 1.99 -10.98 15.28
CA SER A 8 1.31 -10.64 16.54
C SER A 8 1.60 -9.19 16.98
N THR A 9 2.68 -8.59 16.50
CA THR A 9 3.01 -7.19 16.75
C THR A 9 2.78 -6.31 15.54
N TYR A 10 3.06 -6.82 14.33
CA TYR A 10 2.97 -6.06 13.10
C TYR A 10 1.52 -5.83 12.66
N SER A 11 0.65 -6.84 12.77
CA SER A 11 -0.75 -6.70 12.34
C SER A 11 -1.56 -5.83 13.31
N SER A 12 -2.60 -5.17 12.81
CA SER A 12 -3.50 -4.35 13.63
C SER A 12 -4.29 -5.17 14.63
N ILE A 13 -4.62 -6.41 14.31
CA ILE A 13 -5.36 -7.29 15.21
C ILE A 13 -4.47 -7.95 16.28
N LYS A 14 -3.14 -7.79 16.19
CA LYS A 14 -2.16 -8.29 17.17
C LYS A 14 -2.20 -9.81 17.36
N ILE A 15 -2.54 -10.53 16.31
CA ILE A 15 -2.58 -12.01 16.27
C ILE A 15 -1.84 -12.45 15.01
N GLY A 16 -1.01 -13.47 15.12
CA GLY A 16 -0.37 -14.07 13.96
C GLY A 16 1.01 -14.68 14.29
N PRO A 17 1.52 -15.53 13.40
CA PRO A 17 2.83 -16.17 13.56
C PRO A 17 3.97 -15.22 13.23
N THR A 18 5.18 -15.66 13.50
CA THR A 18 6.40 -15.04 12.97
C THR A 18 6.79 -15.76 11.69
N LEU A 19 6.96 -15.03 10.61
CA LEU A 19 7.23 -15.58 9.28
C LEU A 19 8.34 -14.79 8.59
N ASP A 20 9.07 -15.46 7.71
CA ASP A 20 9.99 -14.79 6.80
C ASP A 20 9.20 -14.27 5.59
N VAL A 21 9.34 -12.99 5.32
CA VAL A 21 8.63 -12.29 4.24
C VAL A 21 9.63 -11.79 3.22
N LEU A 22 9.37 -12.02 1.94
CA LEU A 22 10.22 -11.52 0.86
C LEU A 22 10.05 -10.00 0.75
N LEU A 23 11.18 -9.27 0.77
CA LEU A 23 11.16 -7.83 0.52
C LEU A 23 11.43 -7.55 -0.95
N LEU A 24 10.52 -6.82 -1.57
CA LEU A 24 10.64 -6.36 -2.94
C LEU A 24 11.28 -4.97 -2.94
N ASP A 25 12.48 -4.86 -3.48
CA ASP A 25 13.27 -3.63 -3.53
C ASP A 25 13.31 -2.99 -4.93
N SER A 26 12.60 -3.58 -5.88
CA SER A 26 12.50 -3.08 -7.25
C SER A 26 11.15 -3.44 -7.85
N LEU A 27 10.79 -2.77 -8.93
CA LEU A 27 9.59 -3.11 -9.71
C LEU A 27 9.88 -4.37 -10.52
N MET A 28 9.41 -5.49 -10.03
CA MET A 28 9.59 -6.81 -10.63
C MET A 28 8.30 -7.62 -10.49
N PRO A 29 8.06 -8.60 -11.37
CA PRO A 29 6.93 -9.49 -11.20
C PRO A 29 7.00 -10.22 -9.86
N LEU A 30 5.85 -10.36 -9.22
CA LEU A 30 5.76 -11.13 -7.98
C LEU A 30 6.04 -12.61 -8.28
N PRO A 31 6.94 -13.28 -7.54
CA PRO A 31 7.20 -14.70 -7.77
C PRO A 31 5.92 -15.53 -7.64
N LEU A 32 5.85 -16.62 -8.43
CA LEU A 32 4.67 -17.47 -8.43
C LEU A 32 4.35 -18.01 -7.04
N GLY A 33 3.09 -17.93 -6.66
CA GLY A 33 2.59 -18.41 -5.38
C GLY A 33 2.70 -17.42 -4.24
N TYR A 34 3.50 -16.34 -4.39
CA TYR A 34 3.61 -15.31 -3.37
C TYR A 34 2.36 -14.43 -3.33
N ARG A 35 2.07 -13.93 -2.13
CA ARG A 35 1.03 -12.92 -1.89
C ARG A 35 1.67 -11.64 -1.41
N LEU A 36 1.37 -10.54 -2.08
CA LEU A 36 1.83 -9.22 -1.66
C LEU A 36 0.92 -8.69 -0.55
N ILE A 37 1.53 -8.22 0.54
CA ILE A 37 0.80 -7.64 1.66
C ILE A 37 1.29 -6.22 1.94
N GLY A 38 0.41 -5.42 2.54
CA GLY A 38 0.74 -4.07 2.99
C GLY A 38 0.96 -4.01 4.51
N GLY A 39 0.28 -3.09 5.18
CA GLY A 39 0.44 -2.87 6.63
C GLY A 39 -0.29 -3.86 7.53
N ALA A 40 -0.93 -4.89 6.99
CA ALA A 40 -1.67 -5.91 7.72
C ALA A 40 -2.77 -5.34 8.64
N ASN A 41 -3.45 -4.28 8.19
CA ASN A 41 -4.52 -3.63 8.95
C ASN A 41 -5.87 -4.33 8.79
N ASN A 42 -6.06 -5.05 7.67
CA ASN A 42 -7.27 -5.81 7.38
C ASN A 42 -6.93 -7.26 7.03
N LEU A 43 -5.91 -7.82 7.67
CA LEU A 43 -5.37 -9.11 7.29
C LEU A 43 -5.14 -9.98 8.52
N LEU A 44 -5.68 -11.19 8.48
CA LEU A 44 -5.40 -12.24 9.45
C LEU A 44 -4.49 -13.29 8.80
N ILE A 45 -3.32 -13.50 9.38
CA ILE A 45 -2.33 -14.45 8.85
C ILE A 45 -2.52 -15.78 9.57
N SER A 46 -2.78 -16.83 8.80
CA SER A 46 -2.85 -18.19 9.32
C SER A 46 -1.46 -18.71 9.70
N PRO A 47 -1.36 -19.78 10.53
CA PRO A 47 -0.07 -20.38 10.85
C PRO A 47 0.67 -20.95 9.63
N THR A 48 -0.06 -21.32 8.57
CA THR A 48 0.49 -21.90 7.34
C THR A 48 -0.01 -21.13 6.11
N PRO A 49 0.38 -19.84 5.98
CA PRO A 49 -0.06 -19.04 4.83
C PRO A 49 0.75 -19.40 3.58
N PRO A 50 0.30 -18.98 2.40
CA PRO A 50 1.17 -18.97 1.23
C PRO A 50 2.38 -18.07 1.48
N PRO A 51 3.46 -18.20 0.69
CA PRO A 51 4.61 -17.31 0.82
C PRO A 51 4.18 -15.84 0.69
N LEU A 52 4.72 -14.99 1.55
CA LEU A 52 4.35 -13.58 1.62
C LEU A 52 5.48 -12.69 1.13
N ALA A 53 5.11 -11.60 0.47
CA ALA A 53 6.02 -10.55 0.05
C ALA A 53 5.48 -9.19 0.49
N MET A 54 6.36 -8.23 0.69
CA MET A 54 6.00 -6.84 0.95
C MET A 54 6.99 -5.90 0.27
N LEU A 55 6.56 -4.69 0.02
CA LEU A 55 7.44 -3.66 -0.54
C LEU A 55 8.47 -3.24 0.50
N ASP A 56 9.72 -3.10 0.06
CA ASP A 56 10.78 -2.59 0.92
C ASP A 56 10.65 -1.08 1.12
N LYS A 57 11.41 -0.56 2.09
CA LYS A 57 11.41 0.86 2.46
C LYS A 57 11.79 1.80 1.31
N CYS A 58 12.44 1.31 0.27
CA CYS A 58 12.73 2.12 -0.90
C CYS A 58 11.46 2.60 -1.63
N PHE A 59 10.33 1.96 -1.37
CA PHE A 59 9.01 2.37 -1.86
C PHE A 59 8.25 3.27 -0.86
N ASP A 60 8.91 3.73 0.20
CA ASP A 60 8.35 4.73 1.12
C ASP A 60 8.93 6.10 0.75
N PHE A 61 8.24 6.79 -0.12
CA PHE A 61 8.63 8.13 -0.56
C PHE A 61 7.42 8.95 -1.00
N ILE A 62 7.54 10.27 -0.92
CA ILE A 62 6.57 11.22 -1.48
C ILE A 62 7.36 12.28 -2.23
N ARG A 63 7.04 12.48 -3.50
CA ARG A 63 7.65 13.50 -4.35
C ARG A 63 6.57 14.33 -5.01
N LEU A 64 6.70 15.65 -4.92
CA LEU A 64 5.86 16.58 -5.67
C LEU A 64 6.58 16.90 -6.98
N GLU A 65 6.00 16.48 -8.09
CA GLU A 65 6.54 16.69 -9.44
C GLU A 65 5.51 17.43 -10.27
N GLU A 66 5.83 18.65 -10.68
CA GLU A 66 4.90 19.52 -11.39
C GLU A 66 3.58 19.66 -10.60
N ASN A 67 2.46 19.15 -11.13
CA ASN A 67 1.15 19.24 -10.48
C ASN A 67 0.66 17.91 -9.93
N SER A 68 1.55 16.95 -9.74
CA SER A 68 1.16 15.64 -9.23
C SER A 68 2.06 15.15 -8.11
N LEU A 69 1.51 14.29 -7.26
CA LEU A 69 2.26 13.60 -6.22
C LEU A 69 2.62 12.20 -6.70
N HIS A 70 3.91 11.88 -6.61
CA HIS A 70 4.41 10.54 -6.81
C HIS A 70 4.66 9.92 -5.43
N VAL A 71 3.89 8.90 -5.09
CA VAL A 71 3.92 8.29 -3.76
C VAL A 71 4.24 6.81 -3.88
N GLY A 72 5.21 6.36 -3.13
CA GLY A 72 5.58 4.95 -3.09
C GLY A 72 4.52 4.10 -2.40
N GLY A 73 4.37 2.85 -2.87
CA GLY A 73 3.36 1.94 -2.34
C GLY A 73 3.56 1.55 -0.87
N ALA A 74 4.78 1.66 -0.34
CA ALA A 74 5.07 1.36 1.06
C ALA A 74 4.90 2.57 1.99
N THR A 75 4.49 3.73 1.46
CA THR A 75 4.31 4.94 2.25
C THR A 75 3.11 4.82 3.18
N PRO A 76 3.28 5.02 4.50
CA PRO A 76 2.15 5.00 5.44
C PRO A 76 1.17 6.16 5.19
N SER A 77 -0.11 5.90 5.41
CA SER A 77 -1.16 6.92 5.25
C SER A 77 -0.93 8.15 6.13
N GLY A 78 -0.42 7.97 7.36
CA GLY A 78 -0.10 9.08 8.26
C GLY A 78 1.00 9.98 7.72
N LYS A 79 2.00 9.41 7.05
CA LYS A 79 3.07 10.18 6.42
C LYS A 79 2.54 11.00 5.24
N MET A 80 1.64 10.42 4.46
CA MET A 80 0.96 11.13 3.37
C MET A 80 0.14 12.30 3.90
N LEU A 81 -0.62 12.09 4.97
CA LEU A 81 -1.43 13.14 5.59
C LEU A 81 -0.56 14.28 6.11
N SER A 82 0.56 13.97 6.77
CA SER A 82 1.51 14.97 7.25
C SER A 82 2.11 15.78 6.13
N PHE A 83 2.46 15.13 5.02
CA PHE A 83 2.97 15.80 3.83
C PHE A 83 1.92 16.74 3.24
N ALA A 84 0.67 16.29 3.13
CA ALA A 84 -0.42 17.10 2.60
C ALA A 84 -0.65 18.34 3.46
N LYS A 85 -0.63 18.22 4.77
CA LYS A 85 -0.76 19.37 5.70
C LYS A 85 0.39 20.35 5.54
N LYS A 86 1.61 19.86 5.44
CA LYS A 86 2.81 20.70 5.30
C LYS A 86 2.79 21.50 3.99
N HIS A 87 2.20 20.97 2.93
CA HIS A 87 2.18 21.59 1.60
C HIS A 87 0.81 22.20 1.25
N ASP A 88 -0.07 22.35 2.23
CA ASP A 88 -1.44 22.90 2.07
C ASP A 88 -2.25 22.19 0.98
N LEU A 89 -2.14 20.87 0.91
CA LEU A 89 -2.89 20.05 -0.02
C LEU A 89 -4.16 19.54 0.66
N SER A 90 -5.31 19.82 0.06
CA SER A 90 -6.60 19.36 0.56
C SER A 90 -7.02 18.05 -0.11
N GLY A 91 -8.03 17.39 0.45
CA GLY A 91 -8.59 16.17 -0.12
C GLY A 91 -8.05 14.89 0.51
N PHE A 92 -7.11 14.97 1.46
CA PHE A 92 -6.47 13.80 2.08
C PHE A 92 -6.82 13.66 3.57
N GLU A 93 -7.69 14.48 4.10
CA GLU A 93 -7.98 14.55 5.54
C GLU A 93 -8.55 13.24 6.09
N LEU A 94 -9.33 12.52 5.30
CA LEU A 94 -9.93 11.25 5.72
C LEU A 94 -8.90 10.11 5.84
N MET A 95 -7.69 10.28 5.32
CA MET A 95 -6.60 9.31 5.51
C MET A 95 -6.23 9.13 6.99
N GLN A 96 -6.55 10.07 7.85
CA GLN A 96 -6.36 9.93 9.29
C GLN A 96 -7.10 8.71 9.84
N LYS A 97 -8.22 8.34 9.23
CA LYS A 97 -9.07 7.21 9.63
C LYS A 97 -8.83 5.95 8.81
N LEU A 98 -7.88 5.98 7.89
CA LEU A 98 -7.57 4.87 6.99
C LEU A 98 -6.12 4.43 7.21
N PRO A 99 -5.89 3.52 8.16
CA PRO A 99 -4.53 3.04 8.44
C PRO A 99 -4.01 2.16 7.31
N GLY A 100 -2.70 2.07 7.20
CA GLY A 100 -2.02 1.21 6.24
C GLY A 100 -1.11 1.97 5.30
N THR A 101 -0.68 1.29 4.24
CA THR A 101 0.18 1.84 3.21
C THR A 101 -0.62 2.29 1.99
N LEU A 102 -0.07 3.21 1.20
CA LEU A 102 -0.73 3.69 -0.01
C LEU A 102 -1.00 2.55 -0.99
N GLY A 103 -0.06 1.63 -1.16
CA GLY A 103 -0.26 0.47 -2.03
C GLY A 103 -1.42 -0.41 -1.56
N GLY A 104 -1.51 -0.68 -0.26
CA GLY A 104 -2.62 -1.43 0.31
C GLY A 104 -3.96 -0.71 0.15
N MET A 105 -3.98 0.60 0.33
CA MET A 105 -5.18 1.41 0.13
C MET A 105 -5.65 1.36 -1.33
N VAL A 106 -4.74 1.48 -2.28
CA VAL A 106 -5.07 1.42 -3.71
C VAL A 106 -5.57 0.02 -4.08
N ALA A 107 -4.92 -1.03 -3.60
CA ALA A 107 -5.31 -2.42 -3.87
C ALA A 107 -6.73 -2.73 -3.40
N MET A 108 -7.18 -2.10 -2.33
CA MET A 108 -8.52 -2.28 -1.76
C MET A 108 -9.52 -1.22 -2.21
N ASN A 109 -9.08 -0.23 -2.97
CA ASN A 109 -9.85 1.00 -3.22
C ASN A 109 -10.40 1.55 -1.89
N ALA A 110 -9.50 1.80 -0.94
CA ALA A 110 -9.88 2.23 0.40
C ALA A 110 -10.69 3.52 0.37
N GLY A 111 -11.73 3.58 1.16
CA GLY A 111 -12.60 4.73 1.23
C GLY A 111 -13.35 4.81 2.55
N LEU A 112 -13.90 5.99 2.80
CA LEU A 112 -14.74 6.26 3.96
C LEU A 112 -15.76 7.31 3.56
N LYS A 113 -17.04 7.00 3.74
CA LYS A 113 -18.14 7.85 3.28
C LYS A 113 -18.08 8.02 1.76
N GLU A 114 -18.05 9.25 1.26
CA GLU A 114 -17.99 9.55 -0.17
C GLU A 114 -16.55 9.65 -0.70
N TRP A 115 -15.55 9.59 0.19
CA TRP A 115 -14.15 9.68 -0.19
C TRP A 115 -13.59 8.31 -0.54
N GLU A 116 -12.94 8.19 -1.69
CA GLU A 116 -12.22 7.00 -2.13
C GLU A 116 -10.86 7.40 -2.65
N ILE A 117 -9.84 6.57 -2.37
CA ILE A 117 -8.48 6.81 -2.90
C ILE A 117 -8.47 6.83 -4.43
N PHE A 118 -9.31 6.03 -5.08
CA PHE A 118 -9.39 5.96 -6.53
C PHE A 118 -9.75 7.30 -7.16
N ASN A 119 -10.57 8.12 -6.49
CA ASN A 119 -10.96 9.44 -7.00
C ASN A 119 -9.80 10.43 -7.04
N HIS A 120 -8.71 10.16 -6.30
CA HIS A 120 -7.50 10.98 -6.26
C HIS A 120 -6.37 10.38 -7.08
N LEU A 121 -6.60 9.23 -7.71
CA LEU A 121 -5.61 8.49 -8.46
C LEU A 121 -5.57 8.97 -9.91
N ILE A 122 -4.37 9.12 -10.47
CA ILE A 122 -4.16 9.43 -11.89
C ILE A 122 -3.65 8.19 -12.62
N ALA A 123 -2.67 7.51 -12.06
CA ALA A 123 -2.06 6.32 -12.64
C ALA A 123 -1.33 5.53 -11.56
N ILE A 124 -1.07 4.27 -11.85
CA ILE A 124 -0.27 3.38 -10.99
C ILE A 124 0.95 2.93 -11.77
N ARG A 125 2.12 2.97 -11.13
CA ARG A 125 3.33 2.41 -11.70
C ARG A 125 3.52 0.98 -11.24
N THR A 126 3.68 0.08 -12.21
CA THR A 126 3.93 -1.35 -11.98
C THR A 126 5.21 -1.77 -12.70
N GLU A 127 5.57 -3.04 -12.61
CA GLU A 127 6.67 -3.61 -13.37
C GLU A 127 6.45 -3.52 -14.89
N GLN A 128 5.22 -3.32 -15.32
CA GLN A 128 4.85 -3.16 -16.74
C GLN A 128 4.83 -1.69 -17.18
N GLY A 129 5.15 -0.76 -16.28
CA GLY A 129 5.13 0.66 -16.52
C GLY A 129 3.93 1.36 -15.91
N TRP A 130 3.60 2.55 -16.42
CA TRP A 130 2.48 3.34 -15.93
C TRP A 130 1.16 2.83 -16.50
N ILE A 131 0.22 2.54 -15.62
CA ILE A 131 -1.14 2.15 -15.98
C ILE A 131 -2.06 3.32 -15.62
N PRO A 132 -2.71 3.96 -16.62
CA PRO A 132 -3.60 5.09 -16.34
C PRO A 132 -4.88 4.62 -15.64
N LYS A 133 -5.48 5.53 -14.89
CA LYS A 133 -6.71 5.27 -14.15
C LYS A 133 -7.81 4.67 -15.02
N SER A 134 -7.92 5.08 -16.28
CA SER A 134 -8.94 4.58 -17.21
C SER A 134 -8.84 3.08 -17.48
N GLN A 135 -7.69 2.46 -17.23
CA GLN A 135 -7.47 1.01 -17.42
C GLN A 135 -7.60 0.22 -16.13
N ILE A 136 -8.00 0.87 -15.02
CA ILE A 136 -8.12 0.24 -13.71
C ILE A 136 -9.61 0.20 -13.34
N ASP A 137 -10.11 -0.97 -12.97
CA ASP A 137 -11.48 -1.12 -12.49
C ASP A 137 -11.52 -0.92 -10.97
N ALA A 138 -12.11 0.19 -10.54
CA ALA A 138 -12.22 0.55 -9.12
C ALA A 138 -13.14 -0.36 -8.32
N ARG A 139 -14.00 -1.13 -9.00
CA ARG A 139 -14.94 -2.05 -8.34
C ARG A 139 -14.29 -3.35 -7.91
N LEU A 140 -13.13 -3.67 -8.48
CA LEU A 140 -12.41 -4.90 -8.20
C LEU A 140 -11.13 -4.58 -7.43
N PRO A 141 -10.89 -5.22 -6.27
CA PRO A 141 -9.61 -5.08 -5.58
C PRO A 141 -8.46 -5.51 -6.49
N LEU A 142 -7.37 -4.77 -6.47
CA LEU A 142 -6.15 -5.16 -7.15
C LEU A 142 -5.50 -6.30 -6.37
N ARG A 143 -5.27 -7.42 -7.01
CA ARG A 143 -4.74 -8.63 -6.38
C ARG A 143 -3.44 -9.08 -7.02
#